data_b039cf3b504171f6dadf0041431a30d8
#
_entry.id   b039cf3b504171f6dadf0041431a30d8
#
_cell.length_a   1.000
_cell.length_b   1.000
_cell.length_c   1.000
_cell.angle_alpha   90.00
_cell.angle_beta   90.00
_cell.angle_gamma   90.00
#
_symmetry.space_group_name_H-M   'P 1'
#
loop_
_entity.id
_entity.type
_entity.pdbx_description
1 polymer ?
#
loop_
_entity_poly.entity_id
_entity_poly.type
_entity_poly.pdbx_seq_one_letter_code
_entity_poly.pdbx_strand_id
1 'polypeptide(L)'
;NGTNKQFHSLGGILGYGYGSFEKCYNRGQIVMNNAKSANRRIGGIAGCIGSDKGKDKLSLKMVDCHNEADIAVTTNYTGGLVGIAEKMKSGLIENCTNTGNLSNPKTDETAAGSVPSQIGGIIGSAYGNLQIKGCINRGSITGVFRYRAAGILSAARNAGNSIESCENYGNITVTTIEPATTAFP
;
A
#
# COMPACT_ATOMS: atom_id res chain seq x y z
N ASN A 1 -19.99 -14.92 19.13
CA ASN A 1 -18.70 -14.31 19.45
C ASN A 1 -18.05 -13.83 18.14
N GLY A 2 -18.40 -12.60 17.72
CA GLY A 2 -17.76 -11.95 16.58
C GLY A 2 -16.33 -11.60 16.94
N THR A 3 -15.36 -12.23 16.29
CA THR A 3 -13.98 -11.80 16.34
C THR A 3 -13.89 -10.41 15.71
N ASN A 4 -13.80 -9.40 16.54
CA ASN A 4 -13.59 -8.02 16.12
C ASN A 4 -12.17 -7.94 15.47
N LYS A 5 -12.10 -8.11 14.16
CA LYS A 5 -10.85 -7.90 13.41
C LYS A 5 -10.58 -6.40 13.40
N GLN A 6 -9.78 -5.95 14.34
CA GLN A 6 -9.32 -4.57 14.35
C GLN A 6 -8.38 -4.35 13.16
N PHE A 7 -8.81 -3.50 12.23
CA PHE A 7 -7.96 -3.02 11.15
C PHE A 7 -7.23 -1.76 11.63
N HIS A 8 -5.92 -1.77 11.53
CA HIS A 8 -5.13 -0.59 11.82
C HIS A 8 -4.69 0.03 10.49
N SER A 9 -5.02 1.30 10.29
CA SER A 9 -4.63 2.06 9.10
C SER A 9 -3.82 3.28 9.53
N LEU A 10 -2.66 3.46 8.91
CA LEU A 10 -1.78 4.60 9.12
C LEU A 10 -1.51 5.29 7.79
N GLY A 11 -1.61 6.60 7.78
CA GLY A 11 -1.23 7.44 6.65
C GLY A 11 -0.70 8.77 7.17
N GLY A 12 0.20 9.37 6.44
CA GLY A 12 0.74 10.68 6.80
C GLY A 12 -0.32 11.78 6.81
N ILE A 13 -1.37 11.63 6.00
CA ILE A 13 -2.49 12.58 5.89
C ILE A 13 -3.80 11.95 6.38
N LEU A 14 -4.10 10.71 5.96
CA LEU A 14 -5.35 10.02 6.31
C LEU A 14 -5.07 8.58 6.76
N GLY A 15 -5.53 8.19 7.96
CA GLY A 15 -5.49 6.79 8.37
C GLY A 15 -6.45 5.93 7.57
N TYR A 16 -7.75 6.28 7.61
CA TYR A 16 -8.83 5.55 6.94
C TYR A 16 -9.94 6.51 6.49
N GLY A 17 -10.44 6.34 5.27
CA GLY A 17 -11.58 7.13 4.78
C GLY A 17 -11.73 7.07 3.26
N TYR A 18 -12.32 8.12 2.70
CA TYR A 18 -12.53 8.32 1.27
C TYR A 18 -12.63 9.81 0.96
N GLY A 19 -12.62 10.16 -0.33
CA GLY A 19 -12.78 11.56 -0.75
C GLY A 19 -11.72 12.03 -1.74
N SER A 20 -11.48 13.33 -1.75
CA SER A 20 -10.54 13.98 -2.65
C SER A 20 -9.31 14.47 -1.89
N PHE A 21 -8.15 14.21 -2.49
CA PHE A 21 -6.85 14.66 -2.03
C PHE A 21 -6.17 15.38 -3.19
N GLU A 22 -5.77 16.61 -2.99
CA GLU A 22 -5.09 17.39 -4.02
C GLU A 22 -3.90 18.12 -3.40
N LYS A 23 -2.75 18.01 -4.05
CA LYS A 23 -1.51 18.67 -3.61
C LYS A 23 -1.16 18.40 -2.15
N CYS A 24 -1.36 17.15 -1.70
CA CYS A 24 -1.02 16.71 -0.34
C CYS A 24 0.42 16.19 -0.31
N TYR A 25 1.17 16.59 0.72
CA TYR A 25 2.57 16.20 0.90
C TYR A 25 2.77 15.56 2.26
N ASN A 26 3.33 14.36 2.27
CA ASN A 26 3.86 13.74 3.49
C ASN A 26 5.38 13.86 3.50
N ARG A 27 5.93 14.53 4.53
CA ARG A 27 7.37 14.66 4.78
C ARG A 27 7.80 14.03 6.11
N GLY A 28 6.83 13.53 6.87
CA GLY A 28 7.07 12.88 8.15
C GLY A 28 7.25 11.38 8.00
N GLN A 29 8.34 10.83 8.52
CA GLN A 29 8.61 9.39 8.50
C GLN A 29 7.47 8.59 9.14
N ILE A 30 7.13 7.44 8.55
CA ILE A 30 6.15 6.50 9.11
C ILE A 30 6.89 5.23 9.54
N VAL A 31 6.83 4.94 10.84
CA VAL A 31 7.45 3.74 11.42
C VAL A 31 6.40 2.90 12.15
N MET A 32 6.36 1.61 11.87
CA MET A 32 5.55 0.66 12.62
C MET A 32 6.36 -0.57 13.03
N ASN A 33 6.71 -0.64 14.30
CA ASN A 33 7.66 -1.62 14.83
C ASN A 33 7.03 -2.91 15.38
N ASN A 34 5.72 -2.99 15.58
CA ASN A 34 5.12 -4.16 16.21
C ASN A 34 3.88 -4.66 15.45
N ALA A 35 4.01 -5.79 14.80
CA ALA A 35 2.97 -6.38 14.00
C ALA A 35 2.56 -7.77 14.49
N LYS A 36 1.89 -7.86 15.62
CA LYS A 36 1.19 -9.10 16.00
C LYS A 36 -0.11 -9.32 15.21
N SER A 37 -0.54 -8.36 14.39
CA SER A 37 -1.79 -8.43 13.63
C SER A 37 -1.56 -8.32 12.14
N ALA A 38 -2.14 -9.25 11.37
CA ALA A 38 -1.97 -9.39 9.93
C ALA A 38 -2.74 -8.37 9.05
N ASN A 39 -3.57 -7.50 9.61
CA ASN A 39 -4.48 -6.64 8.84
C ASN A 39 -4.17 -5.15 9.01
N ARG A 40 -2.95 -4.76 8.70
CA ARG A 40 -2.53 -3.36 8.76
C ARG A 40 -2.31 -2.79 7.39
N ARG A 41 -2.62 -1.53 7.23
CA ARG A 41 -2.68 -0.80 5.97
C ARG A 41 -1.92 0.50 6.13
N ILE A 42 -0.83 0.67 5.40
CA ILE A 42 0.06 1.82 5.59
C ILE A 42 0.36 2.47 4.25
N GLY A 43 0.20 3.78 4.19
CA GLY A 43 0.56 4.57 3.03
C GLY A 43 1.09 5.94 3.42
N GLY A 44 1.96 6.50 2.62
CA GLY A 44 2.53 7.82 2.87
C GLY A 44 1.47 8.92 2.93
N ILE A 45 0.43 8.83 2.11
CA ILE A 45 -0.72 9.75 2.15
C ILE A 45 -1.88 9.10 2.90
N ALA A 46 -2.29 7.88 2.52
CA ALA A 46 -3.44 7.24 3.12
C ALA A 46 -3.21 5.76 3.42
N GLY A 47 -3.53 5.32 4.64
CA GLY A 47 -3.42 3.92 5.02
C GLY A 47 -4.43 3.05 4.29
N CYS A 48 -5.69 3.44 4.32
CA CYS A 48 -6.78 2.75 3.64
C CYS A 48 -7.79 3.73 3.07
N ILE A 49 -8.12 3.55 1.81
CA ILE A 49 -9.18 4.30 1.13
C ILE A 49 -10.28 3.36 0.68
N GLY A 50 -11.54 3.80 0.86
CA GLY A 50 -12.72 3.02 0.54
C GLY A 50 -13.30 2.31 1.74
N SER A 51 -14.24 1.39 1.49
CA SER A 51 -14.90 0.62 2.55
C SER A 51 -15.27 -0.77 2.05
N ASP A 52 -15.13 -1.75 2.92
CA ASP A 52 -15.60 -3.11 2.68
C ASP A 52 -17.13 -3.22 2.65
N LYS A 53 -17.84 -2.23 3.23
CA LYS A 53 -19.31 -2.26 3.42
C LYS A 53 -20.10 -1.33 2.51
N GLY A 54 -19.50 -0.28 1.95
CA GLY A 54 -20.21 0.77 1.21
C GLY A 54 -19.81 0.90 -0.26
N LYS A 55 -19.78 -0.17 -0.96
CA LYS A 55 -19.06 -0.42 -2.20
C LYS A 55 -19.40 0.50 -3.37
N ASP A 56 -20.63 0.94 -3.49
CA ASP A 56 -21.13 1.53 -4.73
C ASP A 56 -21.31 3.06 -4.67
N LYS A 57 -20.94 3.68 -3.58
CA LYS A 57 -21.13 5.12 -3.35
C LYS A 57 -19.84 5.90 -3.13
N LEU A 58 -18.74 5.21 -2.81
CA LEU A 58 -17.47 5.85 -2.45
C LEU A 58 -16.61 6.06 -3.68
N SER A 59 -15.99 7.22 -3.78
CA SER A 59 -14.99 7.54 -4.79
C SER A 59 -13.70 8.05 -4.15
N LEU A 60 -12.59 7.81 -4.86
CA LEU A 60 -11.28 8.38 -4.57
C LEU A 60 -10.90 9.31 -5.73
N LYS A 61 -10.42 10.49 -5.40
CA LYS A 61 -9.65 11.33 -6.31
C LYS A 61 -8.38 11.77 -5.59
N MET A 62 -7.22 11.34 -6.07
CA MET A 62 -5.92 11.74 -5.54
C MET A 62 -5.09 12.30 -6.70
N VAL A 63 -4.78 13.59 -6.65
CA VAL A 63 -4.09 14.30 -7.73
C VAL A 63 -2.95 15.13 -7.16
N ASP A 64 -1.79 15.09 -7.83
CA ASP A 64 -0.60 15.87 -7.46
C ASP A 64 -0.20 15.67 -5.98
N CYS A 65 -0.34 14.45 -5.45
CA CYS A 65 0.02 14.13 -4.08
C CYS A 65 1.38 13.44 -4.02
N HIS A 66 2.17 13.76 -2.98
CA HIS A 66 3.56 13.32 -2.91
C HIS A 66 3.91 12.77 -1.54
N ASN A 67 4.53 11.59 -1.51
CA ASN A 67 5.21 11.10 -0.32
C ASN A 67 6.72 11.28 -0.50
N GLU A 68 7.33 12.08 0.36
CA GLU A 68 8.76 12.34 0.38
C GLU A 68 9.48 11.63 1.55
N ALA A 69 8.71 11.01 2.43
CA ALA A 69 9.21 10.41 3.64
C ALA A 69 9.33 8.89 3.55
N ASP A 70 10.32 8.35 4.23
CA ASP A 70 10.52 6.91 4.34
C ASP A 70 9.42 6.23 5.16
N ILE A 71 9.09 5.00 4.76
CA ILE A 71 8.11 4.15 5.42
C ILE A 71 8.79 2.83 5.81
N ALA A 72 8.99 2.65 7.12
CA ALA A 72 9.59 1.45 7.68
C ALA A 72 8.54 0.63 8.43
N VAL A 73 8.15 -0.53 7.89
CA VAL A 73 6.99 -1.27 8.39
C VAL A 73 7.15 -2.79 8.34
N THR A 74 6.48 -3.46 9.26
CA THR A 74 6.43 -4.92 9.36
C THR A 74 4.98 -5.42 9.15
N THR A 75 4.29 -4.97 8.08
CA THR A 75 2.84 -5.20 7.94
C THR A 75 2.38 -5.60 6.55
N ASN A 76 1.07 -5.98 6.42
CA ASN A 76 0.54 -6.65 5.24
C ASN A 76 0.42 -5.78 3.98
N TYR A 77 -0.07 -4.55 4.09
CA TYR A 77 -0.37 -3.71 2.94
C TYR A 77 0.36 -2.39 3.08
N THR A 78 1.37 -2.20 2.27
CA THR A 78 2.18 -0.97 2.30
C THR A 78 2.26 -0.37 0.91
N GLY A 79 1.99 0.92 0.81
CA GLY A 79 2.18 1.70 -0.41
C GLY A 79 2.87 3.01 -0.13
N GLY A 80 3.66 3.49 -1.06
CA GLY A 80 4.28 4.80 -0.94
C GLY A 80 3.26 5.92 -0.80
N LEU A 81 2.10 5.80 -1.44
CA LEU A 81 0.97 6.73 -1.28
C LEU A 81 -0.20 6.08 -0.55
N VAL A 82 -0.66 4.91 -0.99
CA VAL A 82 -1.86 4.25 -0.45
C VAL A 82 -1.56 2.81 -0.08
N GLY A 83 -1.81 2.44 1.18
CA GLY A 83 -1.64 1.06 1.64
C GLY A 83 -2.60 0.11 0.95
N ILE A 84 -3.87 0.41 1.00
CA ILE A 84 -4.92 -0.34 0.31
C ILE A 84 -6.03 0.58 -0.20
N ALA A 85 -6.43 0.37 -1.46
CA ALA A 85 -7.65 0.91 -2.04
C ALA A 85 -8.70 -0.20 -2.06
N GLU A 86 -9.67 -0.11 -1.14
CA GLU A 86 -10.78 -1.06 -1.03
C GLU A 86 -11.78 -0.87 -2.18
N LYS A 87 -12.79 -1.72 -2.23
CA LYS A 87 -13.84 -1.62 -3.24
C LYS A 87 -14.50 -0.24 -3.22
N MET A 88 -14.56 0.39 -4.38
CA MET A 88 -15.17 1.70 -4.59
C MET A 88 -15.92 1.75 -5.91
N LYS A 89 -16.77 2.76 -6.08
CA LYS A 89 -17.48 3.01 -7.34
C LYS A 89 -16.49 3.40 -8.44
N SER A 90 -15.57 4.31 -8.12
CA SER A 90 -14.52 4.77 -9.01
C SER A 90 -13.37 5.34 -8.20
N GLY A 91 -12.16 5.15 -8.66
CA GLY A 91 -10.95 5.74 -8.08
C GLY A 91 -10.02 6.27 -9.16
N LEU A 92 -9.40 7.40 -8.87
CA LEU A 92 -8.34 8.00 -9.69
C LEU A 92 -7.18 8.39 -8.78
N ILE A 93 -5.98 7.94 -9.14
CA ILE A 93 -4.72 8.45 -8.59
C ILE A 93 -3.91 8.94 -9.78
N GLU A 94 -3.68 10.24 -9.85
CA GLU A 94 -3.09 10.88 -11.03
C GLU A 94 -1.93 11.82 -10.64
N ASN A 95 -0.85 11.76 -11.43
CA ASN A 95 0.32 12.63 -11.30
C ASN A 95 0.94 12.63 -9.89
N CYS A 96 0.86 11.50 -9.20
CA CYS A 96 1.35 11.38 -7.83
C CYS A 96 2.74 10.74 -7.79
N THR A 97 3.54 11.12 -6.79
CA THR A 97 4.93 10.66 -6.70
C THR A 97 5.26 10.13 -5.32
N ASN A 98 5.99 9.02 -5.27
CA ASN A 98 6.68 8.56 -4.09
C ASN A 98 8.19 8.67 -4.28
N THR A 99 8.87 9.41 -3.40
CA THR A 99 10.34 9.49 -3.34
C THR A 99 10.90 8.86 -2.08
N GLY A 100 10.05 8.61 -1.06
CA GLY A 100 10.45 7.94 0.16
C GLY A 100 10.70 6.44 -0.04
N ASN A 101 11.68 5.91 0.66
CA ASN A 101 11.99 4.49 0.61
C ASN A 101 10.98 3.68 1.43
N LEU A 102 10.66 2.50 0.94
CA LEU A 102 9.80 1.54 1.62
C LEU A 102 10.66 0.37 2.12
N SER A 103 10.68 0.14 3.42
CA SER A 103 11.52 -0.90 3.99
C SER A 103 10.80 -1.78 4.99
N ASN A 104 11.18 -3.06 5.02
CA ASN A 104 10.94 -3.93 6.16
C ASN A 104 12.23 -4.07 6.95
N PRO A 105 12.33 -3.48 8.14
CA PRO A 105 13.54 -3.54 8.95
C PRO A 105 13.78 -4.91 9.61
N LYS A 106 12.84 -5.87 9.49
CA LYS A 106 13.03 -7.21 10.04
C LYS A 106 13.93 -8.04 9.15
N THR A 107 14.91 -8.65 9.77
CA THR A 107 15.82 -9.62 9.16
C THR A 107 15.49 -11.06 9.56
N ASP A 108 14.54 -11.25 10.50
CA ASP A 108 14.19 -12.55 11.05
C ASP A 108 13.07 -13.19 10.21
N GLU A 109 13.43 -14.25 9.50
CA GLU A 109 12.55 -15.03 8.62
C GLU A 109 11.55 -15.89 9.40
N THR A 110 11.75 -16.10 10.68
CA THR A 110 11.00 -17.09 11.47
C THR A 110 9.62 -16.60 11.90
N ALA A 111 9.36 -15.31 11.86
CA ALA A 111 8.08 -14.73 12.30
C ALA A 111 7.06 -14.62 11.16
N ALA A 112 6.57 -15.75 10.66
CA ALA A 112 5.62 -15.83 9.51
C ALA A 112 4.36 -14.94 9.62
N GLY A 113 4.03 -14.40 10.79
CA GLY A 113 2.87 -13.52 11.02
C GLY A 113 3.14 -12.02 10.91
N SER A 114 4.39 -11.59 10.75
CA SER A 114 4.80 -10.20 10.86
C SER A 114 5.60 -9.65 9.68
N VAL A 115 5.59 -10.34 8.55
CA VAL A 115 6.25 -9.92 7.32
C VAL A 115 5.25 -9.28 6.37
N PRO A 116 5.56 -8.13 5.75
CA PRO A 116 4.68 -7.50 4.77
C PRO A 116 4.33 -8.47 3.65
N SER A 117 3.05 -8.57 3.32
CA SER A 117 2.62 -9.48 2.26
C SER A 117 2.53 -8.79 0.90
N GLN A 118 2.30 -7.49 0.88
CA GLN A 118 2.15 -6.71 -0.35
C GLN A 118 2.73 -5.31 -0.15
N ILE A 119 3.69 -4.95 -0.99
CA ILE A 119 4.32 -3.65 -0.96
C ILE A 119 4.41 -3.07 -2.37
N GLY A 120 3.90 -1.87 -2.56
CA GLY A 120 3.94 -1.14 -3.82
C GLY A 120 4.52 0.25 -3.65
N GLY A 121 5.35 0.67 -4.59
CA GLY A 121 5.94 2.02 -4.55
C GLY A 121 4.89 3.13 -4.55
N ILE A 122 3.73 2.89 -5.14
CA ILE A 122 2.56 3.78 -5.10
C ILE A 122 1.45 3.18 -4.25
N ILE A 123 1.00 1.95 -4.56
CA ILE A 123 -0.14 1.32 -3.89
C ILE A 123 0.18 -0.13 -3.52
N GLY A 124 -0.10 -0.51 -2.27
CA GLY A 124 0.07 -1.88 -1.80
C GLY A 124 -0.94 -2.85 -2.42
N SER A 125 -2.22 -2.51 -2.41
CA SER A 125 -3.26 -3.34 -3.03
C SER A 125 -4.47 -2.53 -3.49
N ALA A 126 -5.11 -2.93 -4.60
CA ALA A 126 -6.32 -2.31 -5.14
C ALA A 126 -7.41 -3.36 -5.40
N TYR A 127 -8.62 -3.10 -4.93
CA TYR A 127 -9.79 -4.00 -5.04
C TYR A 127 -10.79 -3.58 -6.13
N GLY A 128 -10.30 -3.12 -7.26
CA GLY A 128 -11.11 -2.82 -8.45
C GLY A 128 -11.52 -1.35 -8.59
N ASN A 129 -11.86 -1.00 -9.82
CA ASN A 129 -12.32 0.34 -10.23
C ASN A 129 -11.35 1.48 -9.90
N LEU A 130 -10.04 1.22 -9.95
CA LEU A 130 -9.00 2.20 -9.69
C LEU A 130 -8.18 2.46 -10.95
N GLN A 131 -8.10 3.71 -11.34
CA GLN A 131 -7.20 4.20 -12.38
C GLN A 131 -5.97 4.83 -11.74
N ILE A 132 -4.79 4.40 -12.14
CA ILE A 132 -3.50 4.94 -11.72
C ILE A 132 -2.82 5.50 -12.95
N LYS A 133 -2.61 6.81 -13.00
CA LYS A 133 -2.16 7.49 -14.21
C LYS A 133 -1.05 8.49 -13.94
N GLY A 134 0.00 8.45 -14.75
CA GLY A 134 1.10 9.40 -14.67
C GLY A 134 1.84 9.39 -13.31
N CYS A 135 1.76 8.29 -12.56
CA CYS A 135 2.37 8.21 -11.23
C CYS A 135 3.82 7.70 -11.31
N ILE A 136 4.67 8.22 -10.45
CA ILE A 136 6.10 7.92 -10.45
C ILE A 136 6.55 7.43 -9.09
N ASN A 137 7.20 6.26 -9.05
CA ASN A 137 7.94 5.82 -7.88
C ASN A 137 9.44 6.02 -8.10
N ARG A 138 10.08 6.73 -7.18
CA ARG A 138 11.55 6.92 -7.12
C ARG A 138 12.16 6.30 -5.87
N GLY A 139 11.34 6.00 -4.85
CA GLY A 139 11.79 5.37 -3.63
C GLY A 139 12.11 3.88 -3.84
N SER A 140 13.17 3.43 -3.20
CA SER A 140 13.56 2.01 -3.21
C SER A 140 12.65 1.17 -2.32
N ILE A 141 12.49 -0.10 -2.68
CA ILE A 141 11.77 -1.10 -1.89
C ILE A 141 12.78 -2.17 -1.45
N THR A 142 12.98 -2.31 -0.11
CA THR A 142 13.99 -3.23 0.43
C THR A 142 13.47 -4.04 1.60
N GLY A 143 13.97 -5.28 1.74
CA GLY A 143 13.72 -6.11 2.90
C GLY A 143 13.10 -7.46 2.60
N VAL A 144 12.53 -8.08 3.63
CA VAL A 144 11.93 -9.42 3.56
C VAL A 144 10.43 -9.32 3.38
N PHE A 145 9.89 -9.98 2.35
CA PHE A 145 8.46 -9.93 2.00
C PHE A 145 7.90 -11.32 1.74
N ARG A 146 6.60 -11.50 2.00
CA ARG A 146 5.96 -12.81 1.89
C ARG A 146 5.42 -13.12 0.49
N TYR A 147 4.83 -12.13 -0.21
CA TYR A 147 4.12 -12.44 -1.45
C TYR A 147 4.49 -11.55 -2.64
N ARG A 148 4.33 -10.23 -2.55
CA ARG A 148 4.39 -9.35 -3.72
C ARG A 148 5.07 -8.03 -3.44
N ALA A 149 5.97 -7.62 -4.33
CA ALA A 149 6.56 -6.29 -4.36
C ALA A 149 6.46 -5.73 -5.79
N ALA A 150 6.17 -4.46 -5.93
CA ALA A 150 6.11 -3.76 -7.22
C ALA A 150 6.41 -2.28 -7.09
N GLY A 151 6.96 -1.68 -8.13
CA GLY A 151 7.23 -0.24 -8.16
C GLY A 151 5.98 0.63 -8.16
N ILE A 152 4.86 0.16 -8.72
CA ILE A 152 3.60 0.92 -8.78
C ILE A 152 2.52 0.25 -7.93
N LEU A 153 1.91 -0.83 -8.39
CA LEU A 153 0.81 -1.53 -7.72
C LEU A 153 1.21 -2.98 -7.47
N SER A 154 1.30 -3.38 -6.21
CA SER A 154 1.71 -4.73 -5.83
C SER A 154 0.65 -5.79 -6.12
N ALA A 155 -0.63 -5.49 -5.89
CA ALA A 155 -1.71 -6.43 -6.19
C ALA A 155 -2.95 -5.72 -6.73
N ALA A 156 -3.32 -6.02 -7.97
CA ALA A 156 -4.60 -5.69 -8.56
C ALA A 156 -5.57 -6.85 -8.29
N ARG A 157 -6.60 -6.59 -7.49
CA ARG A 157 -7.64 -7.55 -7.13
C ARG A 157 -8.97 -7.10 -7.72
N ASN A 158 -9.72 -8.02 -8.30
CA ASN A 158 -10.94 -7.76 -9.06
C ASN A 158 -10.69 -6.95 -10.36
N ALA A 159 -11.70 -6.90 -11.20
CA ALA A 159 -11.68 -6.15 -12.45
C ALA A 159 -11.76 -4.62 -12.26
N GLY A 160 -11.51 -3.86 -13.32
CA GLY A 160 -11.66 -2.41 -13.36
C GLY A 160 -10.47 -1.61 -12.84
N ASN A 161 -9.31 -2.25 -12.58
CA ASN A 161 -8.07 -1.52 -12.33
C ASN A 161 -7.34 -1.24 -13.65
N SER A 162 -6.77 -0.03 -13.80
CA SER A 162 -5.87 0.31 -14.90
C SER A 162 -4.64 1.04 -14.40
N ILE A 163 -3.52 0.86 -15.10
CA ILE A 163 -2.25 1.55 -14.87
C ILE A 163 -1.82 2.12 -16.21
N GLU A 164 -1.67 3.46 -16.28
CA GLU A 164 -1.35 4.17 -17.51
C GLU A 164 -0.21 5.15 -17.28
N SER A 165 0.78 5.16 -18.16
CA SER A 165 1.90 6.14 -18.16
C SER A 165 2.58 6.28 -16.80
N CYS A 166 2.71 5.18 -16.03
CA CYS A 166 3.37 5.17 -14.74
C CYS A 166 4.79 4.67 -14.86
N GLU A 167 5.69 5.21 -14.05
CA GLU A 167 7.11 4.92 -14.11
C GLU A 167 7.67 4.50 -12.75
N ASN A 168 8.56 3.52 -12.74
CA ASN A 168 9.32 3.14 -11.55
C ASN A 168 10.81 3.32 -11.79
N TYR A 169 11.43 4.19 -11.01
CA TYR A 169 12.88 4.42 -10.97
C TYR A 169 13.53 3.86 -9.71
N GLY A 170 12.72 3.50 -8.70
CA GLY A 170 13.23 2.94 -7.45
C GLY A 170 13.68 1.48 -7.61
N ASN A 171 14.79 1.14 -6.99
CA ASN A 171 15.26 -0.24 -6.94
C ASN A 171 14.33 -1.11 -6.08
N ILE A 172 14.13 -2.36 -6.50
CA ILE A 172 13.38 -3.35 -5.73
C ILE A 172 14.34 -4.49 -5.37
N THR A 173 14.75 -4.55 -4.10
CA THR A 173 15.67 -5.57 -3.57
C THR A 173 14.98 -6.28 -2.43
N VAL A 174 14.39 -7.46 -2.70
CA VAL A 174 13.56 -8.17 -1.76
C VAL A 174 14.03 -9.62 -1.60
N THR A 175 14.00 -10.09 -0.36
CA THR A 175 14.11 -11.52 -0.05
C THR A 175 12.71 -12.05 0.19
N THR A 176 12.34 -13.14 -0.47
CA THR A 176 11.05 -13.80 -0.27
C THR A 176 11.18 -14.93 0.77
N ILE A 177 10.22 -15.01 1.68
CA ILE A 177 10.07 -16.16 2.56
C ILE A 177 9.09 -17.11 1.89
N GLU A 178 9.57 -18.27 1.49
CA GLU A 178 8.70 -19.36 1.05
C GLU A 178 7.80 -19.79 2.23
N PRO A 179 6.47 -19.83 2.07
CA PRO A 179 5.62 -20.44 3.06
C PRO A 179 5.98 -21.93 3.13
N ALA A 180 6.31 -22.40 4.34
CA ALA A 180 6.45 -23.84 4.54
C ALA A 180 5.17 -24.50 4.03
N THR A 181 5.28 -25.17 2.88
CA THR A 181 4.30 -26.08 2.27
C THR A 181 2.83 -25.60 2.25
N THR A 182 2.44 -24.74 1.31
CA THR A 182 1.09 -24.81 0.74
C THR A 182 1.19 -24.40 -0.72
N ALA A 183 0.87 -25.32 -1.61
CA ALA A 183 0.67 -25.05 -3.02
C ALA A 183 -0.33 -23.89 -3.18
N PHE A 184 -0.05 -22.98 -4.09
CA PHE A 184 -1.06 -22.01 -4.53
C PHE A 184 -2.28 -22.76 -5.08
N PRO A 185 -3.50 -22.42 -4.65
CA PRO A 185 -4.69 -22.94 -5.30
C PRO A 185 -4.82 -22.39 -6.70
#